data_c993790a03d316fc6d728952c81a8dbe
#
_entry.id   c993790a03d316fc6d728952c81a8dbe
#
_cell.length_a   1.000
_cell.length_b   1.000
_cell.length_c   1.000
_cell.angle_alpha   90.00
_cell.angle_beta   90.00
_cell.angle_gamma   90.00
#
_symmetry.space_group_name_H-M   'P 1'
#
loop_
_entity.id
_entity.type
_entity.pdbx_description
1 polymer ?
#
loop_
_entity_poly.entity_id
_entity_poly.type
_entity_poly.pdbx_seq_one_letter_code
_entity_poly.pdbx_strand_id
1 'polypeptide(L)'
;MSFALHPQLLTDCHLLGRYQHCHLLLQRNATVPWFIIVPETEETEFLCLNSTLQMEMLHLAGQLQVFMSKQLGVDKVNMATIGNLVPQQHMHVIGRSKGDA
;
A
#
# COMPACT_ATOMS: atom_id res chain seq x y z
N MET A 1 -3.92 -16.64 16.13
CA MET A 1 -4.97 -16.26 15.16
C MET A 1 -4.35 -15.90 13.84
N SER A 2 -4.96 -16.33 12.79
CA SER A 2 -4.46 -15.98 11.46
C SER A 2 -4.91 -14.57 11.09
N PHE A 3 -4.02 -13.86 10.45
CA PHE A 3 -4.32 -12.56 9.88
C PHE A 3 -5.21 -12.72 8.65
N ALA A 4 -6.18 -11.83 8.48
CA ALA A 4 -7.04 -11.82 7.30
C ALA A 4 -7.19 -10.39 6.77
N LEU A 5 -7.13 -10.26 5.46
CA LEU A 5 -7.35 -8.97 4.80
C LEU A 5 -8.83 -8.59 4.91
N HIS A 6 -9.10 -7.31 5.12
CA HIS A 6 -10.46 -6.78 5.18
C HIS A 6 -11.19 -7.09 3.86
N PRO A 7 -12.47 -7.54 3.94
CA PRO A 7 -13.21 -7.90 2.72
C PRO A 7 -13.28 -6.80 1.67
N GLN A 8 -13.36 -5.53 2.09
CA GLN A 8 -13.41 -4.41 1.15
C GLN A 8 -12.11 -4.30 0.35
N LEU A 9 -10.95 -4.55 0.98
CA LEU A 9 -9.67 -4.54 0.29
C LEU A 9 -9.59 -5.69 -0.72
N LEU A 10 -10.10 -6.86 -0.38
CA LEU A 10 -10.14 -8.00 -1.30
C LEU A 10 -11.05 -7.73 -2.48
N THR A 11 -12.16 -7.00 -2.28
CA THR A 11 -13.06 -6.63 -3.35
C THR A 11 -12.45 -5.62 -4.30
N ASP A 12 -11.75 -4.61 -3.75
CA ASP A 12 -11.26 -3.48 -4.53
C ASP A 12 -9.90 -3.71 -5.17
N CYS A 13 -9.17 -4.73 -4.74
CA CYS A 13 -7.77 -4.90 -5.11
C CYS A 13 -7.45 -6.29 -5.62
N HIS A 14 -6.40 -6.37 -6.47
CA HIS A 14 -5.73 -7.63 -6.77
C HIS A 14 -4.70 -7.90 -5.68
N LEU A 15 -4.68 -9.10 -5.14
CA LEU A 15 -3.65 -9.51 -4.20
C LEU A 15 -2.43 -9.93 -5.00
N LEU A 16 -1.32 -9.21 -4.86
CA LEU A 16 -0.10 -9.48 -5.63
C LEU A 16 0.85 -10.43 -4.91
N GLY A 17 0.94 -10.32 -3.59
CA GLY A 17 1.84 -11.18 -2.83
C GLY A 17 2.10 -10.66 -1.43
N ARG A 18 3.13 -11.22 -0.80
CA ARG A 18 3.50 -10.90 0.56
C ARG A 18 5.00 -10.65 0.64
N TYR A 19 5.41 -9.57 1.32
CA TYR A 19 6.80 -9.25 1.58
C TYR A 19 6.96 -9.08 3.10
N GLN A 20 7.78 -9.95 3.72
CA GLN A 20 7.93 -9.96 5.18
C GLN A 20 6.55 -10.10 5.85
N HIS A 21 6.14 -9.13 6.67
CA HIS A 21 4.85 -9.13 7.36
C HIS A 21 3.84 -8.19 6.66
N CYS A 22 4.04 -7.91 5.38
CA CYS A 22 3.19 -7.00 4.62
C CYS A 22 2.61 -7.69 3.40
N HIS A 23 1.35 -7.42 3.13
CA HIS A 23 0.68 -7.87 1.90
C HIS A 23 0.69 -6.74 0.90
N LEU A 24 0.95 -7.05 -0.36
CA LEU A 24 0.98 -6.08 -1.44
C LEU A 24 -0.23 -6.28 -2.34
N LEU A 25 -1.00 -5.22 -2.51
CA LEU A 25 -2.22 -5.21 -3.31
C LEU A 25 -2.13 -4.15 -4.40
N LEU A 26 -2.90 -4.34 -5.47
CA LEU A 26 -3.01 -3.39 -6.57
C LEU A 26 -4.48 -3.02 -6.75
N GLN A 27 -4.79 -1.73 -6.69
CA GLN A 27 -6.15 -1.21 -6.88
C GLN A 27 -6.67 -1.59 -8.27
N ARG A 28 -7.91 -2.14 -8.35
CA ARG A 28 -8.46 -2.66 -9.61
C ARG A 28 -8.81 -1.57 -10.61
N ASN A 29 -9.56 -0.58 -10.17
CA ASN A 29 -10.18 0.39 -11.09
C ASN A 29 -9.51 1.76 -11.02
N ALA A 30 -8.19 1.78 -10.90
CA ALA A 30 -7.43 3.02 -10.84
C ALA A 30 -6.95 3.43 -12.23
N THR A 31 -6.95 4.74 -12.48
CA THR A 31 -6.43 5.32 -13.72
C THR A 31 -4.93 5.60 -13.63
N VAL A 32 -4.34 5.40 -12.46
CA VAL A 32 -2.92 5.57 -12.19
C VAL A 32 -2.41 4.34 -11.43
N PRO A 33 -1.09 4.06 -11.46
CA PRO A 33 -0.55 2.96 -10.67
C PRO A 33 -0.82 3.21 -9.18
N TRP A 34 -1.51 2.28 -8.53
CA TRP A 34 -1.98 2.48 -7.17
C TRP A 34 -1.83 1.19 -6.38
N PHE A 35 -0.75 1.11 -5.62
CA PHE A 35 -0.47 -0.04 -4.76
C PHE A 35 -0.98 0.23 -3.35
N ILE A 36 -1.29 -0.85 -2.64
CA ILE A 36 -1.69 -0.79 -1.24
C ILE A 36 -0.85 -1.80 -0.47
N ILE A 37 -0.27 -1.36 0.64
CA ILE A 37 0.53 -2.21 1.54
C ILE A 37 -0.28 -2.42 2.81
N VAL A 38 -0.52 -3.68 3.17
CA VAL A 38 -1.29 -4.01 4.38
C VAL A 38 -0.39 -4.82 5.32
N PRO A 39 0.02 -4.22 6.45
CA PRO A 39 0.83 -4.95 7.44
C PRO A 39 -0.03 -5.93 8.23
N GLU A 40 0.57 -7.03 8.67
CA GLU A 40 -0.10 -8.03 9.49
C GLU A 40 -0.17 -7.53 10.93
N THR A 41 -1.21 -6.77 11.25
CA THR A 41 -1.38 -6.17 12.57
C THR A 41 -2.85 -5.88 12.82
N GLU A 42 -3.22 -5.80 14.10
CA GLU A 42 -4.54 -5.31 14.50
C GLU A 42 -4.51 -3.81 14.81
N GLU A 43 -3.31 -3.21 14.88
CA GLU A 43 -3.16 -1.78 15.11
C GLU A 43 -3.65 -1.00 13.89
N THR A 44 -4.48 0.03 14.11
CA THR A 44 -5.05 0.82 13.03
C THR A 44 -4.26 2.11 12.73
N GLU A 45 -3.43 2.57 13.68
CA GLU A 45 -2.65 3.79 13.51
C GLU A 45 -1.23 3.47 13.11
N PHE A 46 -0.77 4.02 11.97
CA PHE A 46 0.58 3.75 11.47
C PHE A 46 1.65 4.11 12.51
N LEU A 47 1.52 5.28 13.13
CA LEU A 47 2.53 5.77 14.07
C LEU A 47 2.57 4.97 15.38
N CYS A 48 1.56 4.14 15.64
CA CYS A 48 1.52 3.25 16.80
C CYS A 48 2.05 1.83 16.49
N LEU A 49 2.41 1.54 15.24
CA LEU A 49 3.02 0.27 14.87
C LEU A 49 4.42 0.17 15.50
N ASN A 50 4.88 -1.06 15.75
CA ASN A 50 6.28 -1.22 16.18
C ASN A 50 7.22 -0.77 15.05
N SER A 51 8.44 -0.38 15.41
CA SER A 51 9.39 0.19 14.46
C SER A 51 9.77 -0.76 13.34
N THR A 52 9.86 -2.05 13.62
CA THR A 52 10.19 -3.05 12.60
C THR A 52 9.14 -3.06 11.50
N LEU A 53 7.86 -3.07 11.88
CA LEU A 53 6.77 -3.11 10.91
C LEU A 53 6.67 -1.81 10.12
N GLN A 54 6.87 -0.66 10.78
CA GLN A 54 6.92 0.64 10.08
C GLN A 54 8.02 0.62 9.03
N MET A 55 9.21 0.11 9.37
CA MET A 55 10.34 0.07 8.45
C MET A 55 10.10 -0.89 7.29
N GLU A 56 9.44 -2.04 7.54
CA GLU A 56 9.08 -2.96 6.46
C GLU A 56 8.16 -2.30 5.45
N MET A 57 7.15 -1.57 5.94
CA MET A 57 6.22 -0.84 5.07
C MET A 57 6.94 0.23 4.27
N LEU A 58 7.79 1.02 4.91
CA LEU A 58 8.53 2.09 4.24
C LEU A 58 9.53 1.53 3.23
N HIS A 59 10.18 0.42 3.56
CA HIS A 59 11.12 -0.23 2.64
C HIS A 59 10.39 -0.71 1.39
N LEU A 60 9.25 -1.37 1.56
CA LEU A 60 8.45 -1.84 0.42
C LEU A 60 7.95 -0.65 -0.40
N ALA A 61 7.49 0.43 0.25
CA ALA A 61 7.06 1.65 -0.45
C ALA A 61 8.21 2.23 -1.28
N GLY A 62 9.43 2.23 -0.73
CA GLY A 62 10.62 2.69 -1.46
C GLY A 62 10.92 1.87 -2.69
N GLN A 63 10.78 0.54 -2.59
CA GLN A 63 10.97 -0.34 -3.75
C GLN A 63 9.90 -0.09 -4.81
N LEU A 64 8.65 0.14 -4.41
CA LEU A 64 7.57 0.48 -5.33
C LEU A 64 7.84 1.81 -6.02
N GLN A 65 8.37 2.80 -5.31
CA GLN A 65 8.72 4.09 -5.89
C GLN A 65 9.76 3.90 -7.01
N VAL A 66 10.81 3.13 -6.76
CA VAL A 66 11.83 2.86 -7.77
C VAL A 66 11.23 2.15 -8.99
N PHE A 67 10.39 1.14 -8.74
CA PHE A 67 9.73 0.41 -9.81
C PHE A 67 8.86 1.33 -10.67
N MET A 68 8.01 2.13 -10.03
CA MET A 68 7.10 3.03 -10.76
C MET A 68 7.85 4.11 -11.53
N SER A 69 8.93 4.66 -10.95
CA SER A 69 9.74 5.64 -11.65
C SER A 69 10.43 5.06 -12.87
N LYS A 70 11.08 3.91 -12.70
CA LYS A 70 11.92 3.34 -13.76
C LYS A 70 11.13 2.57 -14.81
N GLN A 71 10.10 1.83 -14.40
CA GLN A 71 9.38 0.95 -15.30
C GLN A 71 8.09 1.57 -15.83
N LEU A 72 7.46 2.46 -15.08
CA LEU A 72 6.20 3.06 -15.47
C LEU A 72 6.30 4.56 -15.78
N GLY A 73 7.47 5.16 -15.55
CA GLY A 73 7.73 6.54 -15.91
C GLY A 73 6.95 7.58 -15.12
N VAL A 74 6.53 7.25 -13.89
CA VAL A 74 5.79 8.23 -13.08
C VAL A 74 6.72 9.35 -12.61
N ASP A 75 6.18 10.56 -12.46
CA ASP A 75 6.93 11.75 -12.06
C ASP A 75 7.05 11.90 -10.55
N LYS A 76 6.05 11.41 -9.81
CA LYS A 76 5.94 11.61 -8.37
C LYS A 76 5.22 10.43 -7.74
N VAL A 77 5.64 10.03 -6.55
CA VAL A 77 4.93 9.00 -5.79
C VAL A 77 4.34 9.65 -4.53
N ASN A 78 3.05 9.44 -4.34
CA ASN A 78 2.35 9.87 -3.14
C ASN A 78 2.11 8.66 -2.25
N MET A 79 2.30 8.82 -0.95
CA MET A 79 1.95 7.76 -0.01
C MET A 79 1.15 8.32 1.14
N ALA A 80 0.19 7.54 1.63
CA ALA A 80 -0.69 7.97 2.70
C ALA A 80 -1.31 6.79 3.43
N THR A 81 -1.56 6.97 4.72
CA THR A 81 -2.38 6.07 5.51
C THR A 81 -3.59 6.87 5.98
N ILE A 82 -4.78 6.44 5.62
CA ILE A 82 -6.02 7.19 5.91
C ILE A 82 -6.93 6.39 6.84
N GLY A 83 -7.49 5.27 6.36
CA GLY A 83 -8.21 4.32 7.18
C GLY A 83 -9.56 4.78 7.72
N ASN A 84 -10.20 5.76 7.11
CA ASN A 84 -11.49 6.26 7.61
C ASN A 84 -12.65 5.30 7.31
N LEU A 85 -12.64 4.64 6.16
CA LEU A 85 -13.68 3.69 5.77
C LEU A 85 -13.28 2.25 6.10
N VAL A 86 -12.04 1.90 5.83
CA VAL A 86 -11.47 0.60 6.18
C VAL A 86 -10.46 0.82 7.30
N PRO A 87 -10.78 0.46 8.54
CA PRO A 87 -9.90 0.75 9.67
C PRO A 87 -8.65 -0.12 9.72
N GLN A 88 -8.65 -1.29 9.08
CA GLN A 88 -7.44 -2.10 9.00
C GLN A 88 -6.31 -1.26 8.40
N GLN A 89 -5.15 -1.24 9.08
CA GLN A 89 -4.03 -0.40 8.65
C GLN A 89 -3.64 -0.74 7.21
N HIS A 90 -3.55 0.28 6.38
CA HIS A 90 -3.06 0.11 5.00
C HIS A 90 -2.45 1.42 4.52
N MET A 91 -1.42 1.29 3.69
CA MET A 91 -0.72 2.44 3.12
C MET A 91 -0.95 2.47 1.62
N HIS A 92 -1.42 3.60 1.12
CA HIS A 92 -1.54 3.87 -0.31
C HIS A 92 -0.19 4.33 -0.85
N VAL A 93 0.23 3.77 -1.98
CA VAL A 93 1.45 4.18 -2.69
C VAL A 93 1.06 4.39 -4.14
N ILE A 94 0.95 5.66 -4.55
CA ILE A 94 0.30 6.04 -5.80
C ILE A 94 1.29 6.75 -6.71
N GLY A 95 1.40 6.27 -7.94
CA GLY A 95 2.25 6.90 -8.95
C GLY A 95 1.49 8.00 -9.69
N ARG A 96 2.05 9.20 -9.71
CA ARG A 96 1.44 10.35 -10.35
C ARG A 96 2.29 10.83 -11.50
N SER A 97 1.64 11.27 -12.55
CA SER A 97 2.31 11.82 -13.74
C SER A 97 1.67 13.13 -14.12
N LYS A 98 2.43 14.00 -14.78
CA LYS A 98 1.89 15.28 -15.26
C LYS A 98 0.73 15.01 -16.21
N GLY A 99 -0.38 15.70 -15.99
CA GLY A 99 -1.55 15.55 -16.81
C GLY A 99 -2.42 14.35 -16.48
N ASP A 100 -2.13 13.59 -15.42
CA ASP A 100 -3.03 12.54 -14.99
C ASP A 100 -4.30 13.14 -14.38
N ALA A 101 -5.37 12.36 -14.38
CA ALA A 101 -6.65 12.82 -13.87
C ALA A 101 -6.68 12.95 -12.36
#